data_9d4b1437feef59bc78f4abc349eca994
#
_entry.id   9d4b1437feef59bc78f4abc349eca994
#
_cell.length_a   1.000
_cell.length_b   1.000
_cell.length_c   1.000
_cell.angle_alpha   90.00
_cell.angle_beta   90.00
_cell.angle_gamma   90.00
#
_symmetry.space_group_name_H-M   'P 1'
#
loop_
_entity.id
_entity.type
_entity.pdbx_description
1 polymer ?
#
loop_
_entity_poly.entity_id
_entity_poly.type
_entity_poly.pdbx_seq_one_letter_code
_entity_poly.pdbx_strand_id
1 'polypeptide(L)'
;MSTLTSADRALHEFAALVGADDPIAVVGNRTRWYLGGLLDESARLVKAPTGIVDYQPSEMVVTVRAGTTVAELHETLAAAGQTSALPDRGGTVGGAVAVGENRLDRLGRGSARDAVLQVRYVSAEGEIVTGGGPVVKNVSGFNLPKLIVGSLGTLGLIGEVVLRTNPIPPVQRWIRAERVDPRDIRDALLRPGAVLWDCLL
;
A
#
# COMPACT_ATOMS: atom_id res chain seq x y z
N MET A 1 1.73 -24.14 -24.18
CA MET A 1 1.75 -24.02 -22.71
C MET A 1 2.71 -22.89 -22.38
N SER A 2 2.17 -21.71 -22.01
CA SER A 2 3.01 -20.58 -21.59
C SER A 2 3.64 -20.92 -20.25
N THR A 3 4.95 -20.89 -20.16
CA THR A 3 5.69 -21.11 -18.90
C THR A 3 5.37 -19.92 -17.99
N LEU A 4 4.69 -20.17 -16.86
CA LEU A 4 4.43 -19.15 -15.84
C LEU A 4 5.77 -18.54 -15.40
N THR A 5 5.84 -17.22 -15.33
CA THR A 5 7.01 -16.54 -14.77
C THR A 5 7.17 -16.90 -13.29
N SER A 6 8.37 -16.79 -12.74
CA SER A 6 8.58 -17.03 -11.30
C SER A 6 7.69 -16.10 -10.43
N ALA A 7 7.42 -14.91 -10.95
CA ALA A 7 6.52 -13.95 -10.35
C ALA A 7 5.07 -14.47 -10.31
N ASP A 8 4.57 -15.01 -11.41
CA ASP A 8 3.21 -15.54 -11.44
C ASP A 8 3.06 -16.78 -10.57
N ARG A 9 4.09 -17.63 -10.48
CA ARG A 9 4.07 -18.83 -9.63
C ARG A 9 3.76 -18.51 -8.17
N ALA A 10 4.44 -17.54 -7.57
CA ALA A 10 4.21 -17.17 -6.16
C ALA A 10 2.78 -16.67 -5.90
N LEU A 11 2.15 -16.01 -6.87
CA LEU A 11 0.74 -15.61 -6.75
C LEU A 11 -0.22 -16.79 -6.87
N HIS A 12 0.07 -17.75 -7.77
CA HIS A 12 -0.75 -18.96 -7.89
C HIS A 12 -0.63 -19.85 -6.64
N GLU A 13 0.57 -19.97 -6.06
CA GLU A 13 0.77 -20.66 -4.78
C GLU A 13 -0.02 -19.96 -3.66
N PHE A 14 -0.01 -18.63 -3.63
CA PHE A 14 -0.81 -17.87 -2.67
C PHE A 14 -2.30 -18.07 -2.87
N ALA A 15 -2.80 -18.05 -4.10
CA ALA A 15 -4.21 -18.32 -4.41
C ALA A 15 -4.63 -19.74 -3.99
N ALA A 16 -3.76 -20.73 -4.23
CA ALA A 16 -4.00 -22.11 -3.79
C ALA A 16 -4.03 -22.24 -2.26
N LEU A 17 -3.20 -21.48 -1.54
CA LEU A 17 -3.25 -21.41 -0.07
C LEU A 17 -4.51 -20.72 0.44
N VAL A 18 -5.00 -19.72 -0.27
CA VAL A 18 -6.25 -19.02 0.08
C VAL A 18 -7.43 -19.97 -0.09
N GLY A 19 -7.60 -20.56 -1.26
CA GLY A 19 -8.78 -21.40 -1.55
C GLY A 19 -10.08 -20.59 -1.59
N ALA A 20 -11.21 -21.30 -1.58
CA ALA A 20 -12.55 -20.70 -1.64
C ALA A 20 -13.51 -21.16 -0.52
N ASP A 21 -13.12 -22.16 0.26
CA ASP A 21 -14.08 -22.91 1.08
C ASP A 21 -14.06 -22.57 2.56
N ASP A 22 -12.94 -22.07 3.09
CA ASP A 22 -12.76 -21.86 4.53
C ASP A 22 -12.60 -20.38 4.89
N PRO A 23 -13.01 -19.97 6.10
CA PRO A 23 -12.66 -18.66 6.64
C PRO A 23 -11.15 -18.47 6.68
N ILE A 24 -10.66 -17.33 6.19
CA ILE A 24 -9.23 -17.08 6.05
C ILE A 24 -8.88 -15.63 6.39
N ALA A 25 -7.72 -15.42 6.99
CA ALA A 25 -7.17 -14.10 7.21
C ALA A 25 -5.69 -14.04 6.80
N VAL A 26 -5.32 -12.99 6.06
CA VAL A 26 -3.92 -12.74 5.73
C VAL A 26 -3.25 -12.05 6.91
N VAL A 27 -2.15 -12.63 7.37
CA VAL A 27 -1.36 -12.10 8.46
C VAL A 27 -0.02 -11.56 7.95
N GLY A 28 0.25 -10.30 8.24
CA GLY A 28 1.59 -9.71 8.12
C GLY A 28 2.27 -9.64 9.49
N ASN A 29 2.87 -8.50 9.80
CA ASN A 29 3.55 -8.25 11.09
C ASN A 29 2.59 -7.89 12.24
N ARG A 30 1.28 -7.99 12.05
CA ARG A 30 0.22 -7.73 13.04
C ARG A 30 0.22 -6.31 13.65
N THR A 31 0.89 -5.36 13.04
CA THR A 31 1.03 -3.98 13.58
C THR A 31 -0.29 -3.21 13.62
N ARG A 32 -1.30 -3.64 12.85
CA ARG A 32 -2.64 -3.04 12.76
C ARG A 32 -3.76 -4.05 12.96
N TRP A 33 -3.45 -5.16 13.63
CA TRP A 33 -4.37 -6.28 13.79
C TRP A 33 -5.68 -5.90 14.48
N TYR A 34 -5.61 -4.98 15.42
CA TYR A 34 -6.76 -4.49 16.17
C TYR A 34 -7.82 -3.76 15.32
N LEU A 35 -7.46 -3.29 14.11
CA LEU A 35 -8.40 -2.58 13.21
C LEU A 35 -9.39 -3.54 12.53
N GLY A 36 -9.06 -4.80 12.40
CA GLY A 36 -9.90 -5.82 11.77
C GLY A 36 -11.01 -6.38 12.68
N GLY A 37 -11.02 -5.98 13.96
CA GLY A 37 -11.94 -6.56 14.93
C GLY A 37 -11.50 -7.94 15.43
N LEU A 38 -12.46 -8.69 15.96
CA LEU A 38 -12.22 -10.06 16.43
C LEU A 38 -12.14 -11.01 15.24
N LEU A 39 -11.11 -11.83 15.23
CA LEU A 39 -10.96 -12.89 14.25
C LEU A 39 -11.78 -14.11 14.68
N ASP A 40 -12.46 -14.74 13.73
CA ASP A 40 -13.09 -16.04 13.93
C ASP A 40 -12.01 -17.09 14.25
N GLU A 41 -12.24 -17.89 15.32
CA GLU A 41 -11.26 -18.90 15.76
C GLU A 41 -11.03 -19.99 14.71
N SER A 42 -11.98 -20.23 13.82
CA SER A 42 -11.86 -21.19 12.72
C SER A 42 -11.05 -20.65 11.54
N ALA A 43 -10.74 -19.35 11.49
CA ALA A 43 -10.07 -18.74 10.35
C ALA A 43 -8.60 -19.19 10.25
N ARG A 44 -8.24 -19.76 9.10
CA ARG A 44 -6.85 -20.08 8.77
C ARG A 44 -6.04 -18.81 8.56
N LEU A 45 -4.82 -18.77 9.10
CA LEU A 45 -3.89 -17.67 8.89
C LEU A 45 -2.95 -18.00 7.74
N VAL A 46 -2.91 -17.13 6.73
CA VAL A 46 -1.99 -17.24 5.60
C VAL A 46 -1.11 -16.01 5.50
N LYS A 47 0.08 -16.18 4.90
CA LYS A 47 0.99 -15.07 4.59
C LYS A 47 1.00 -14.82 3.10
N ALA A 48 0.91 -13.55 2.72
CA ALA A 48 1.11 -13.14 1.34
C ALA A 48 2.59 -13.30 0.93
N PRO A 49 2.87 -13.51 -0.38
CA PRO A 49 4.23 -13.61 -0.88
C PRO A 49 5.02 -12.31 -0.66
N THR A 50 6.34 -12.41 -0.59
CA THR A 50 7.28 -11.31 -0.35
C THR A 50 8.18 -11.05 -1.56
N GLY A 51 8.82 -9.90 -1.59
CA GLY A 51 9.84 -9.48 -2.55
C GLY A 51 9.41 -8.35 -3.47
N ILE A 52 10.41 -7.65 -3.99
CA ILE A 52 10.24 -6.69 -5.09
C ILE A 52 10.26 -7.47 -6.40
N VAL A 53 9.22 -7.34 -7.20
CA VAL A 53 9.05 -8.07 -8.47
C VAL A 53 9.71 -7.33 -9.62
N ASP A 54 9.49 -6.02 -9.68
CA ASP A 54 10.07 -5.14 -10.68
C ASP A 54 10.16 -3.72 -10.12
N TYR A 55 11.20 -2.99 -10.47
CA TYR A 55 11.34 -1.60 -10.09
C TYR A 55 11.95 -0.80 -11.24
N GLN A 56 11.23 0.19 -11.70
CA GLN A 56 11.59 1.08 -12.80
C GLN A 56 11.72 2.52 -12.26
N PRO A 57 12.92 2.92 -11.78
CA PRO A 57 13.11 4.24 -11.17
C PRO A 57 12.81 5.40 -12.10
N SER A 58 13.13 5.27 -13.40
CA SER A 58 12.85 6.29 -14.42
C SER A 58 11.36 6.56 -14.61
N GLU A 59 10.54 5.53 -14.46
CA GLU A 59 9.08 5.59 -14.57
C GLU A 59 8.41 5.88 -13.22
N MET A 60 9.18 5.90 -12.13
CA MET A 60 8.70 6.05 -10.76
C MET A 60 7.62 5.00 -10.41
N VAL A 61 7.84 3.75 -10.80
CA VAL A 61 6.90 2.64 -10.59
C VAL A 61 7.62 1.44 -10.00
N VAL A 62 7.03 0.82 -8.99
CA VAL A 62 7.51 -0.43 -8.39
C VAL A 62 6.38 -1.44 -8.29
N THR A 63 6.67 -2.69 -8.65
CA THR A 63 5.80 -3.86 -8.42
C THR A 63 6.33 -4.63 -7.22
N VAL A 64 5.50 -4.78 -6.19
CA VAL A 64 5.91 -5.37 -4.92
C VAL A 64 4.86 -6.34 -4.38
N ARG A 65 5.32 -7.44 -3.78
CA ARG A 65 4.49 -8.43 -3.11
C ARG A 65 3.93 -7.91 -1.80
N ALA A 66 2.70 -8.30 -1.50
CA ALA A 66 1.97 -7.77 -0.36
C ALA A 66 2.57 -8.14 1.00
N GLY A 67 3.30 -9.27 1.10
CA GLY A 67 3.99 -9.70 2.32
C GLY A 67 5.31 -8.98 2.59
N THR A 68 5.86 -8.24 1.62
CA THR A 68 7.08 -7.43 1.78
C THR A 68 6.87 -6.37 2.85
N THR A 69 7.85 -6.11 3.70
CA THR A 69 7.77 -5.04 4.69
C THR A 69 7.85 -3.67 4.03
N VAL A 70 7.17 -2.67 4.60
CA VAL A 70 7.28 -1.29 4.10
C VAL A 70 8.70 -0.75 4.27
N ALA A 71 9.41 -1.18 5.31
CA ALA A 71 10.83 -0.85 5.52
C ALA A 71 11.70 -1.33 4.37
N GLU A 72 11.60 -2.62 3.99
CA GLU A 72 12.34 -3.21 2.86
C GLU A 72 12.03 -2.52 1.53
N LEU A 73 10.75 -2.21 1.30
CA LEU A 73 10.34 -1.41 0.14
C LEU A 73 11.04 -0.05 0.15
N HIS A 74 11.01 0.69 1.27
CA HIS A 74 11.62 2.01 1.35
C HIS A 74 13.14 1.98 1.21
N GLU A 75 13.80 0.97 1.74
CA GLU A 75 15.25 0.75 1.57
C GLU A 75 15.59 0.58 0.08
N THR A 76 14.85 -0.28 -0.62
CA THR A 76 15.03 -0.49 -2.06
C THR A 76 14.82 0.80 -2.87
N LEU A 77 13.76 1.56 -2.56
CA LEU A 77 13.45 2.81 -3.26
C LEU A 77 14.47 3.91 -2.96
N ALA A 78 14.97 3.98 -1.72
CA ALA A 78 15.94 4.98 -1.28
C ALA A 78 17.27 4.88 -2.04
N ALA A 79 17.67 3.70 -2.46
CA ALA A 79 18.86 3.49 -3.31
C ALA A 79 18.80 4.28 -4.63
N ALA A 80 17.58 4.58 -5.13
CA ALA A 80 17.34 5.43 -6.30
C ALA A 80 16.83 6.84 -5.93
N GLY A 81 16.95 7.26 -4.67
CA GLY A 81 16.47 8.56 -4.21
C GLY A 81 14.96 8.70 -4.18
N GLN A 82 14.23 7.59 -4.08
CA GLN A 82 12.77 7.55 -4.10
C GLN A 82 12.18 6.96 -2.80
N THR A 83 10.88 7.14 -2.62
CA THR A 83 10.09 6.61 -1.51
C THR A 83 8.66 6.34 -1.97
N SER A 84 7.86 5.63 -1.18
CA SER A 84 6.44 5.41 -1.46
C SER A 84 5.54 6.29 -0.58
N ALA A 85 4.25 6.36 -0.93
CA ALA A 85 3.22 7.00 -0.11
C ALA A 85 2.77 6.14 1.09
N LEU A 86 3.24 4.89 1.22
CA LEU A 86 2.88 4.02 2.34
C LEU A 86 3.62 4.42 3.62
N PRO A 87 2.93 4.47 4.77
CA PRO A 87 3.57 4.73 6.06
C PRO A 87 4.33 3.50 6.55
N ASP A 88 5.59 3.68 6.94
CA ASP A 88 6.31 2.62 7.63
C ASP A 88 5.99 2.65 9.13
N ARG A 89 5.29 1.63 9.58
CA ARG A 89 4.98 1.37 11.00
C ARG A 89 5.31 -0.08 11.36
N GLY A 90 6.35 -0.62 10.76
CA GLY A 90 6.79 -2.01 10.97
C GLY A 90 5.87 -3.06 10.32
N GLY A 91 4.93 -2.64 9.46
CA GLY A 91 3.97 -3.52 8.79
C GLY A 91 4.42 -3.95 7.40
N THR A 92 3.55 -4.73 6.73
CA THR A 92 3.73 -5.15 5.34
C THR A 92 3.03 -4.19 4.38
N VAL A 93 3.45 -4.21 3.12
CA VAL A 93 2.83 -3.46 2.02
C VAL A 93 1.35 -3.76 1.92
N GLY A 94 0.96 -5.04 1.88
CA GLY A 94 -0.44 -5.46 1.82
C GLY A 94 -1.24 -4.98 3.02
N GLY A 95 -0.67 -5.04 4.24
CA GLY A 95 -1.32 -4.53 5.45
C GLY A 95 -1.53 -3.01 5.40
N ALA A 96 -0.54 -2.23 4.95
CA ALA A 96 -0.66 -0.79 4.80
C ALA A 96 -1.72 -0.40 3.74
N VAL A 97 -1.77 -1.13 2.62
CA VAL A 97 -2.77 -0.93 1.57
C VAL A 97 -4.17 -1.35 2.04
N ALA A 98 -4.31 -2.51 2.68
CA ALA A 98 -5.59 -3.01 3.19
C ALA A 98 -6.21 -2.06 4.23
N VAL A 99 -5.40 -1.43 5.07
CA VAL A 99 -5.85 -0.40 6.03
C VAL A 99 -6.10 0.95 5.34
N GLY A 100 -5.40 1.25 4.26
CA GLY A 100 -5.50 2.53 3.56
C GLY A 100 -4.91 3.70 4.35
N GLU A 101 -3.93 3.41 5.22
CA GLU A 101 -3.31 4.42 6.07
C GLU A 101 -2.42 5.36 5.26
N ASN A 102 -2.47 6.64 5.59
CA ASN A 102 -1.67 7.65 4.92
C ASN A 102 -0.49 8.10 5.80
N ARG A 103 0.56 8.55 5.16
CA ARG A 103 1.67 9.26 5.80
C ARG A 103 1.23 10.65 6.23
N LEU A 104 1.96 11.23 7.19
CA LEU A 104 1.72 12.60 7.65
C LEU A 104 1.92 13.63 6.54
N ASP A 105 2.85 13.37 5.62
CA ASP A 105 3.21 14.23 4.49
C ASP A 105 2.34 14.00 3.23
N ARG A 106 1.14 13.43 3.39
CA ARG A 106 0.23 13.11 2.27
C ARG A 106 -0.15 14.31 1.41
N LEU A 107 -0.16 15.52 1.96
CA LEU A 107 -0.47 16.73 1.18
C LEU A 107 0.55 16.98 0.07
N GLY A 108 1.83 16.68 0.34
CA GLY A 108 2.88 16.85 -0.66
C GLY A 108 3.14 15.60 -1.51
N ARG A 109 2.85 14.39 -0.98
CA ARG A 109 3.18 13.12 -1.66
C ARG A 109 1.98 12.39 -2.27
N GLY A 110 0.78 12.80 -1.93
CA GLY A 110 -0.45 12.10 -2.29
C GLY A 110 -0.81 11.01 -1.27
N SER A 111 -2.00 10.47 -1.42
CA SER A 111 -2.51 9.40 -0.56
C SER A 111 -1.97 8.03 -0.98
N ALA A 112 -1.97 7.07 -0.04
CA ALA A 112 -1.72 5.66 -0.35
C ALA A 112 -2.68 5.16 -1.45
N ARG A 113 -3.96 5.59 -1.39
CA ARG A 113 -4.99 5.25 -2.38
C ARG A 113 -4.67 5.74 -3.79
N ASP A 114 -4.04 6.90 -3.92
CA ASP A 114 -3.68 7.46 -5.23
C ASP A 114 -2.36 6.90 -5.75
N ALA A 115 -1.53 6.35 -4.86
CA ALA A 115 -0.28 5.72 -5.22
C ALA A 115 -0.45 4.30 -5.77
N VAL A 116 -1.54 3.58 -5.40
CA VAL A 116 -1.80 2.23 -5.93
C VAL A 116 -2.34 2.33 -7.34
N LEU A 117 -1.53 1.90 -8.32
CA LEU A 117 -1.86 1.90 -9.75
C LEU A 117 -2.54 0.60 -10.17
N GLN A 118 -2.05 -0.53 -9.64
CA GLN A 118 -2.59 -1.86 -9.90
C GLN A 118 -2.60 -2.68 -8.63
N VAL A 119 -3.56 -3.57 -8.52
CA VAL A 119 -3.64 -4.59 -7.49
C VAL A 119 -3.90 -5.94 -8.11
N ARG A 120 -3.20 -6.97 -7.62
CA ARG A 120 -3.52 -8.37 -7.88
C ARG A 120 -3.89 -9.01 -6.54
N TYR A 121 -5.09 -9.51 -6.45
CA TYR A 121 -5.64 -10.07 -5.22
C TYR A 121 -6.38 -11.38 -5.49
N VAL A 122 -6.54 -12.19 -4.47
CA VAL A 122 -7.34 -13.42 -4.53
C VAL A 122 -8.76 -13.07 -4.09
N SER A 123 -9.73 -13.38 -4.94
CA SER A 123 -11.16 -13.19 -4.68
C SER A 123 -11.72 -14.24 -3.71
N ALA A 124 -13.00 -14.11 -3.36
CA ALA A 124 -13.71 -15.10 -2.54
C ALA A 124 -13.82 -16.47 -3.23
N GLU A 125 -13.78 -16.49 -4.56
CA GLU A 125 -13.80 -17.71 -5.38
C GLU A 125 -12.41 -18.38 -5.51
N GLY A 126 -11.38 -17.83 -4.83
CA GLY A 126 -10.00 -18.35 -4.90
C GLY A 126 -9.25 -17.94 -6.18
N GLU A 127 -9.83 -17.06 -7.00
CA GLU A 127 -9.25 -16.65 -8.27
C GLU A 127 -8.36 -15.41 -8.14
N ILE A 128 -7.31 -15.34 -8.97
CA ILE A 128 -6.45 -14.15 -9.04
C ILE A 128 -7.14 -13.11 -9.93
N VAL A 129 -7.53 -12.01 -9.32
CA VAL A 129 -8.11 -10.85 -10.02
C VAL A 129 -7.06 -9.75 -10.14
N THR A 130 -6.95 -9.17 -11.34
CA THR A 130 -6.08 -8.02 -11.61
C THR A 130 -6.95 -6.79 -11.87
N GLY A 131 -6.75 -5.73 -11.09
CA GLY A 131 -7.41 -4.45 -11.25
C GLY A 131 -6.41 -3.32 -11.46
N GLY A 132 -6.70 -2.40 -12.37
CA GLY A 132 -5.80 -1.31 -12.73
C GLY A 132 -4.74 -1.72 -13.76
N GLY A 133 -3.68 -0.93 -13.84
CA GLY A 133 -2.55 -1.18 -14.74
C GLY A 133 -1.33 -0.35 -14.32
N PRO A 134 -0.12 -0.70 -14.78
CA PRO A 134 1.11 -0.01 -14.42
C PRO A 134 1.26 1.38 -15.07
N VAL A 135 0.14 2.00 -15.43
CA VAL A 135 0.07 3.30 -16.09
C VAL A 135 -0.66 4.31 -15.21
N VAL A 136 -0.20 5.55 -15.20
CA VAL A 136 -0.75 6.63 -14.37
C VAL A 136 -2.20 6.99 -14.74
N LYS A 137 -2.65 6.61 -15.93
CA LYS A 137 -4.01 6.91 -16.42
C LYS A 137 -4.66 5.63 -16.97
N ASN A 138 -5.52 5.02 -16.20
CA ASN A 138 -6.40 3.94 -16.66
C ASN A 138 -7.82 4.48 -16.77
N VAL A 139 -8.39 4.47 -17.97
CA VAL A 139 -9.70 5.06 -18.28
C VAL A 139 -10.79 4.01 -18.56
N SER A 140 -10.48 2.73 -18.43
CA SER A 140 -11.43 1.64 -18.71
C SER A 140 -11.83 0.90 -17.45
N GLY A 141 -13.13 0.85 -17.18
CA GLY A 141 -13.73 0.03 -16.14
C GLY A 141 -13.71 0.64 -14.72
N PHE A 142 -14.10 -0.16 -13.74
CA PHE A 142 -14.09 0.21 -12.32
C PHE A 142 -12.66 0.34 -11.79
N ASN A 143 -12.40 1.34 -10.98
CA ASN A 143 -11.10 1.53 -10.35
C ASN A 143 -10.94 0.59 -9.14
N LEU A 144 -10.74 -0.71 -9.42
CA LEU A 144 -10.56 -1.75 -8.39
C LEU A 144 -9.44 -1.43 -7.40
N PRO A 145 -8.26 -0.90 -7.80
CA PRO A 145 -7.24 -0.49 -6.85
C PRO A 145 -7.78 0.44 -5.76
N LYS A 146 -8.56 1.43 -6.15
CA LYS A 146 -9.15 2.38 -5.17
C LYS A 146 -10.22 1.77 -4.28
N LEU A 147 -10.85 0.69 -4.70
CA LEU A 147 -11.81 -0.07 -3.90
C LEU A 147 -11.10 -0.95 -2.86
N ILE A 148 -10.02 -1.61 -3.26
CA ILE A 148 -9.25 -2.52 -2.40
C ILE A 148 -8.48 -1.78 -1.31
N VAL A 149 -8.01 -0.55 -1.58
CA VAL A 149 -7.35 0.28 -0.54
C VAL A 149 -8.34 0.65 0.55
N GLY A 150 -8.07 0.24 1.77
CA GLY A 150 -8.93 0.46 2.94
C GLY A 150 -10.01 -0.59 3.15
N SER A 151 -9.99 -1.68 2.37
CA SER A 151 -10.99 -2.77 2.47
C SER A 151 -10.78 -3.71 3.67
N LEU A 152 -9.68 -3.60 4.40
CA LEU A 152 -9.28 -4.52 5.48
C LEU A 152 -9.23 -6.00 5.08
N GLY A 153 -9.10 -6.28 3.77
CA GLY A 153 -9.09 -7.63 3.22
C GLY A 153 -10.48 -8.24 3.00
N THR A 154 -11.57 -7.50 3.26
CA THR A 154 -12.95 -8.02 3.13
C THR A 154 -13.41 -8.18 1.68
N LEU A 155 -12.75 -7.52 0.73
CA LEU A 155 -13.08 -7.60 -0.70
C LEU A 155 -12.14 -8.51 -1.49
N GLY A 156 -11.10 -9.03 -0.85
CA GLY A 156 -10.11 -9.91 -1.44
C GLY A 156 -8.75 -9.78 -0.76
N LEU A 157 -7.92 -10.80 -0.91
CA LEU A 157 -6.64 -10.92 -0.22
C LEU A 157 -5.50 -10.48 -1.15
N ILE A 158 -4.88 -9.36 -0.82
CA ILE A 158 -3.86 -8.72 -1.67
C ILE A 158 -2.61 -9.60 -1.76
N GLY A 159 -2.21 -9.96 -2.98
CA GLY A 159 -0.98 -10.71 -3.27
C GLY A 159 0.15 -9.84 -3.81
N GLU A 160 -0.18 -8.83 -4.61
CA GLU A 160 0.80 -7.93 -5.26
C GLU A 160 0.18 -6.57 -5.56
N VAL A 161 0.99 -5.53 -5.51
CA VAL A 161 0.59 -4.18 -5.90
C VAL A 161 1.65 -3.52 -6.79
N VAL A 162 1.18 -2.66 -7.69
CA VAL A 162 2.02 -1.71 -8.41
C VAL A 162 1.80 -0.33 -7.79
N LEU A 163 2.88 0.28 -7.35
CA LEU A 163 2.87 1.57 -6.66
C LEU A 163 3.61 2.63 -7.49
N ARG A 164 3.02 3.81 -7.55
CA ARG A 164 3.77 5.00 -7.93
C ARG A 164 4.68 5.41 -6.78
N THR A 165 5.93 5.70 -7.11
CA THR A 165 6.91 6.24 -6.17
C THR A 165 6.97 7.77 -6.24
N ASN A 166 7.70 8.38 -5.31
CA ASN A 166 7.93 9.81 -5.25
C ASN A 166 9.42 10.06 -5.00
N PRO A 167 10.01 11.13 -5.54
CA PRO A 167 11.36 11.50 -5.18
C PRO A 167 11.46 11.87 -3.69
N ILE A 168 12.58 11.53 -3.06
CA ILE A 168 12.90 12.01 -1.72
C ILE A 168 13.31 13.48 -1.86
N PRO A 169 12.67 14.43 -1.16
CA PRO A 169 13.06 15.83 -1.22
C PRO A 169 14.46 16.03 -0.63
N PRO A 170 15.29 16.86 -1.24
CA PRO A 170 16.67 17.08 -0.77
C PRO A 170 16.72 17.75 0.61
N VAL A 171 15.66 18.46 0.99
CA VAL A 171 15.55 19.12 2.30
C VAL A 171 14.16 18.92 2.84
N GLN A 172 14.10 18.50 4.12
CA GLN A 172 12.86 18.47 4.91
C GLN A 172 13.06 19.32 6.16
N ARG A 173 12.06 20.15 6.49
CA ARG A 173 12.08 20.95 7.72
C ARG A 173 10.74 20.83 8.42
N TRP A 174 10.79 20.66 9.73
CA TRP A 174 9.63 20.73 10.61
C TRP A 174 9.63 22.10 11.29
N ILE A 175 8.52 22.81 11.18
CA ILE A 175 8.33 24.11 11.79
C ILE A 175 7.18 23.97 12.78
N ARG A 176 7.45 24.31 14.04
CA ARG A 176 6.42 24.44 15.08
C ARG A 176 6.07 25.91 15.24
N ALA A 177 4.79 26.20 15.17
CA ALA A 177 4.26 27.53 15.46
C ALA A 177 3.18 27.43 16.53
N GLU A 178 3.22 28.33 17.51
CA GLU A 178 2.23 28.41 18.60
C GLU A 178 1.19 29.49 18.25
N ARG A 179 -0.09 29.17 18.48
CA ARG A 179 -1.23 30.11 18.32
C ARG A 179 -1.32 30.74 16.92
N VAL A 180 -1.20 29.94 15.88
CA VAL A 180 -1.32 30.42 14.49
C VAL A 180 -2.71 30.06 13.95
N ASP A 181 -3.37 31.01 13.31
CA ASP A 181 -4.60 30.71 12.55
C ASP A 181 -4.25 29.78 11.36
N PRO A 182 -4.99 28.69 11.13
CA PRO A 182 -4.80 27.82 9.99
C PRO A 182 -4.75 28.53 8.63
N ARG A 183 -5.48 29.63 8.52
CA ARG A 183 -5.53 30.46 7.31
C ARG A 183 -4.19 31.15 7.04
N ASP A 184 -3.51 31.60 8.09
CA ASP A 184 -2.20 32.25 7.99
C ASP A 184 -1.13 31.27 7.51
N ILE A 185 -1.23 29.99 7.92
CA ILE A 185 -0.34 28.93 7.43
C ILE A 185 -0.52 28.71 5.95
N ARG A 186 -1.78 28.66 5.47
CA ARG A 186 -2.08 28.49 4.04
C ARG A 186 -1.52 29.62 3.20
N ASP A 187 -1.62 30.85 3.69
CA ASP A 187 -1.28 32.06 2.93
C ASP A 187 0.22 32.41 3.02
N ALA A 188 0.87 32.05 4.15
CA ALA A 188 2.30 32.30 4.37
C ALA A 188 3.20 31.23 3.77
N LEU A 189 2.71 30.04 3.47
CA LEU A 189 3.56 28.93 3.14
C LEU A 189 3.53 28.54 1.69
N LEU A 190 4.68 28.53 1.21
CA LEU A 190 5.29 27.85 0.08
C LEU A 190 5.01 26.33 0.10
N ARG A 191 3.75 25.88 0.12
CA ARG A 191 3.33 24.48 -0.04
C ARG A 191 3.77 23.54 1.08
N PRO A 192 3.10 23.49 2.23
CA PRO A 192 3.37 22.51 3.25
C PRO A 192 3.14 21.09 2.74
N GLY A 193 4.10 20.19 2.95
CA GLY A 193 3.94 18.76 2.69
C GLY A 193 3.08 18.06 3.75
N ALA A 194 3.04 18.62 4.96
CA ALA A 194 2.20 18.18 6.07
C ALA A 194 1.83 19.33 6.99
N VAL A 195 0.62 19.28 7.54
CA VAL A 195 0.18 20.16 8.63
C VAL A 195 -0.34 19.26 9.75
N LEU A 196 0.27 19.38 10.92
CA LEU A 196 -0.14 18.65 12.12
C LEU A 196 -0.73 19.65 13.12
N TRP A 197 -1.91 19.33 13.61
CA TRP A 197 -2.55 20.05 14.71
C TRP A 197 -2.41 19.22 15.97
N ASP A 198 -1.81 19.80 16.98
CA ASP A 198 -1.85 19.29 18.33
C ASP A 198 -3.07 19.90 19.01
N CYS A 199 -4.18 19.17 19.00
CA CYS A 199 -5.33 19.50 19.81
C CYS A 199 -5.04 18.95 21.21
N LEU A 200 -4.55 19.79 22.11
CA LEU A 200 -4.63 19.51 23.53
C LEU A 200 -6.12 19.48 23.90
N LEU A 201 -6.63 18.28 24.11
CA LEU A 201 -7.90 18.04 24.82
C LEU A 201 -7.72 18.26 26.30
#